data_7e09217ab89dadfc36be50e86af0cce1
#
_entry.id   7e09217ab89dadfc36be50e86af0cce1
#
_cell.length_a   1.000
_cell.length_b   1.000
_cell.length_c   1.000
_cell.angle_alpha   90.00
_cell.angle_beta   90.00
_cell.angle_gamma   90.00
#
_symmetry.space_group_name_H-M   'P 1'
#
loop_
_entity.id
_entity.type
_entity.pdbx_description
1 polymer ?
#
loop_
_entity_poly.entity_id
_entity_poly.type
_entity_poly.pdbx_seq_one_letter_code
_entity_poly.pdbx_strand_id
1 'polypeptide(L)'
;MAATPAPAVGKVLELLGKAAAAAAAAMGIKETVKDRPGTRAREADCSEVSDDADCDQCLLINGRIGPPPTPRYIAKSNRINYDYQLYVANLHAGPERFGYVRAGDNSNSIVNIELSMLKDFFGTGGKYTTLEWMFGGVAFDGFWRSRCTVVEAKGRFGHFFDENGDGKKRFMDDIPVQWVQSFTKQRSVVQVTDPDGRLEWHFMDVNAYQAGKNAGIPEEVARLTPFAIGRIL
;
A
#
# COMPACT_ATOMS: atom_id res chain seq x y z
N MET A 1 39.79 14.64 23.08
CA MET A 1 38.78 15.15 22.13
C MET A 1 37.50 14.38 22.41
N ALA A 2 36.53 15.05 23.02
CA ALA A 2 35.26 14.40 23.43
C ALA A 2 34.24 14.57 22.31
N ALA A 3 33.66 13.47 21.84
CA ALA A 3 32.61 13.48 20.85
C ALA A 3 31.27 13.88 21.52
N THR A 4 30.64 14.92 21.01
CA THR A 4 29.34 15.43 21.44
C THR A 4 28.23 14.48 20.93
N PRO A 5 27.31 13.99 21.78
CA PRO A 5 26.20 13.15 21.30
C PRO A 5 25.14 14.00 20.59
N ALA A 6 24.62 13.48 19.48
CA ALA A 6 23.60 14.11 18.66
C ALA A 6 22.23 14.14 19.37
N PRO A 7 21.61 15.31 19.60
CA PRO A 7 20.33 15.42 20.30
C PRO A 7 19.08 15.30 19.37
N ALA A 8 19.25 14.87 18.12
CA ALA A 8 18.17 14.97 17.13
C ALA A 8 17.19 13.79 17.09
N VAL A 9 17.64 12.59 17.44
CA VAL A 9 16.83 11.37 17.27
C VAL A 9 15.70 11.28 18.31
N GLY A 10 15.93 11.70 19.53
CA GLY A 10 14.91 11.63 20.60
C GLY A 10 13.72 12.57 20.38
N LYS A 11 13.94 13.77 19.83
CA LYS A 11 12.86 14.72 19.56
C LYS A 11 12.00 14.31 18.36
N VAL A 12 12.57 13.63 17.36
CA VAL A 12 11.83 13.12 16.22
C VAL A 12 10.91 11.96 16.63
N LEU A 13 11.38 11.05 17.50
CA LEU A 13 10.56 9.97 18.05
C LEU A 13 9.41 10.50 18.93
N GLU A 14 9.65 11.54 19.74
CA GLU A 14 8.62 12.16 20.57
C GLU A 14 7.56 12.90 19.74
N LEU A 15 7.96 13.56 18.66
CA LEU A 15 7.05 14.22 17.70
C LEU A 15 6.23 13.19 16.90
N LEU A 16 6.82 12.07 16.53
CA LEU A 16 6.13 10.96 15.84
C LEU A 16 5.11 10.28 16.77
N GLY A 17 5.45 10.09 18.04
CA GLY A 17 4.54 9.56 19.07
C GLY A 17 3.34 10.47 19.31
N LYS A 18 3.54 11.78 19.36
CA LYS A 18 2.45 12.77 19.52
C LYS A 18 1.58 12.88 18.27
N ALA A 19 2.15 12.75 17.09
CA ALA A 19 1.41 12.75 15.82
C ALA A 19 0.55 11.49 15.67
N ALA A 20 1.04 10.32 16.09
CA ALA A 20 0.28 9.07 16.09
C ALA A 20 -0.89 9.13 17.10
N ALA A 21 -0.69 9.68 18.30
CA ALA A 21 -1.74 9.87 19.30
C ALA A 21 -2.80 10.90 18.82
N ALA A 22 -2.39 11.97 18.13
CA ALA A 22 -3.29 12.95 17.57
C ALA A 22 -4.10 12.39 16.39
N ALA A 23 -3.48 11.55 15.55
CA ALA A 23 -4.16 10.87 14.46
C ALA A 23 -5.20 9.87 14.98
N ALA A 24 -4.87 9.11 16.04
CA ALA A 24 -5.80 8.20 16.69
C ALA A 24 -6.99 8.94 17.33
N ALA A 25 -6.76 10.10 17.94
CA ALA A 25 -7.81 10.94 18.52
C ALA A 25 -8.68 11.62 17.43
N ALA A 26 -8.08 12.03 16.31
CA ALA A 26 -8.82 12.61 15.17
C ALA A 26 -9.66 11.59 14.41
N MET A 27 -9.33 10.30 14.49
CA MET A 27 -10.06 9.21 13.85
C MET A 27 -11.25 8.71 14.67
N GLY A 28 -11.54 9.29 15.83
CA GLY A 28 -12.71 8.90 16.63
C GLY A 28 -12.68 7.45 17.13
N ILE A 29 -11.49 6.85 17.29
CA ILE A 29 -11.33 5.46 17.73
C ILE A 29 -11.67 5.28 19.24
N LYS A 30 -12.02 6.37 19.94
CA LYS A 30 -12.65 6.24 21.24
C LYS A 30 -14.13 5.88 21.06
N GLU A 31 -14.46 4.62 21.31
CA GLU A 31 -15.78 4.15 21.76
C GLU A 31 -16.93 4.00 20.74
N THR A 32 -16.72 3.67 19.50
CA THR A 32 -17.86 3.30 18.64
C THR A 32 -17.70 1.95 17.94
N VAL A 33 -17.14 0.96 18.61
CA VAL A 33 -17.25 -0.46 18.20
C VAL A 33 -18.51 -1.11 18.77
N LYS A 34 -19.32 -0.40 19.54
CA LYS A 34 -20.63 -0.89 19.98
C LYS A 34 -21.72 -0.29 19.12
N ASP A 35 -22.40 -1.18 18.40
CA ASP A 35 -23.74 -1.03 17.82
C ASP A 35 -23.90 -0.16 16.56
N ARG A 36 -23.40 -0.67 15.42
CA ARG A 36 -24.11 -0.48 14.15
C ARG A 36 -24.82 -1.78 13.77
N PRO A 37 -26.16 -1.84 13.85
CA PRO A 37 -26.90 -2.97 13.34
C PRO A 37 -26.78 -2.98 11.81
N GLY A 38 -26.21 -4.04 11.23
CA GLY A 38 -26.22 -4.28 9.80
C GLY A 38 -24.95 -4.70 9.11
N THR A 39 -23.79 -4.59 9.76
CA THR A 39 -22.56 -5.20 9.26
C THR A 39 -22.15 -6.33 10.19
N ARG A 40 -22.80 -7.49 10.06
CA ARG A 40 -22.15 -8.72 10.51
C ARG A 40 -20.88 -8.83 9.70
N ALA A 41 -19.71 -8.68 10.38
CA ALA A 41 -18.47 -9.15 9.85
C ALA A 41 -18.72 -10.60 9.40
N ARG A 42 -18.53 -10.88 8.10
CA ARG A 42 -18.46 -12.28 7.65
C ARG A 42 -17.30 -12.86 8.43
N GLU A 43 -17.53 -13.96 9.13
CA GLU A 43 -16.47 -14.75 9.75
C GLU A 43 -15.34 -14.87 8.75
N ALA A 44 -14.15 -14.39 9.14
CA ALA A 44 -12.97 -14.49 8.31
C ALA A 44 -12.71 -16.00 8.15
N ASP A 45 -12.60 -16.47 6.91
CA ASP A 45 -12.17 -17.82 6.63
C ASP A 45 -10.68 -17.90 6.95
N CYS A 46 -10.37 -18.27 8.18
CA CYS A 46 -9.01 -18.41 8.70
C CYS A 46 -8.42 -19.81 8.41
N SER A 47 -9.04 -20.61 7.54
CA SER A 47 -8.62 -21.99 7.24
C SER A 47 -7.23 -22.10 6.60
N GLU A 48 -6.66 -20.98 6.10
CA GLU A 48 -5.31 -20.95 5.53
C GLU A 48 -4.25 -20.28 6.44
N VAL A 49 -4.61 -19.93 7.68
CA VAL A 49 -3.67 -19.36 8.65
C VAL A 49 -2.91 -20.49 9.31
N SER A 50 -1.73 -20.80 8.81
CA SER A 50 -0.73 -21.55 9.55
C SER A 50 -0.04 -20.59 10.51
N ASP A 51 -0.13 -20.87 11.80
CA ASP A 51 0.48 -20.21 12.95
C ASP A 51 -0.25 -18.98 13.51
N ASP A 52 -0.92 -19.22 14.66
CA ASP A 52 -1.17 -18.37 15.83
C ASP A 52 -1.60 -16.89 15.71
N ALA A 53 -1.77 -16.35 14.53
CA ALA A 53 -2.45 -15.07 14.36
C ALA A 53 -3.95 -15.32 14.48
N ASP A 54 -4.49 -14.99 15.64
CA ASP A 54 -5.93 -15.02 15.89
C ASP A 54 -6.58 -14.07 14.88
N CYS A 55 -7.22 -14.63 13.85
CA CYS A 55 -7.81 -13.87 12.73
C CYS A 55 -8.82 -12.82 13.21
N ASP A 56 -9.37 -13.04 14.40
CA ASP A 56 -10.32 -12.14 15.06
C ASP A 56 -9.65 -10.89 15.65
N GLN A 57 -8.32 -10.86 15.74
CA GLN A 57 -7.58 -9.72 16.32
C GLN A 57 -7.03 -8.76 15.24
N CYS A 58 -7.09 -9.11 13.96
CA CYS A 58 -6.59 -8.25 12.90
C CYS A 58 -7.44 -6.99 12.71
N LEU A 59 -7.06 -5.90 13.35
CA LEU A 59 -7.78 -4.61 13.26
C LEU A 59 -7.76 -4.00 11.85
N LEU A 60 -6.82 -4.40 10.98
CA LEU A 60 -6.75 -3.93 9.59
C LEU A 60 -7.97 -4.34 8.77
N ILE A 61 -8.74 -5.36 9.19
CA ILE A 61 -10.00 -5.77 8.54
C ILE A 61 -11.10 -4.69 8.58
N ASN A 62 -10.98 -3.73 9.49
CA ASN A 62 -11.91 -2.60 9.59
C ASN A 62 -11.71 -1.55 8.47
N GLY A 63 -10.75 -1.77 7.59
CA GLY A 63 -10.59 -1.00 6.37
C GLY A 63 -11.71 -1.28 5.37
N ARG A 64 -11.60 -0.65 4.21
CA ARG A 64 -12.54 -0.84 3.10
C ARG A 64 -11.81 -0.84 1.76
N ILE A 65 -12.30 -1.63 0.82
CA ILE A 65 -11.84 -1.56 -0.56
C ILE A 65 -12.53 -0.41 -1.30
N GLY A 66 -11.78 0.30 -2.13
CA GLY A 66 -12.30 1.41 -2.93
C GLY A 66 -11.25 2.03 -3.84
N PRO A 67 -11.65 2.92 -4.75
CA PRO A 67 -10.70 3.68 -5.54
C PRO A 67 -9.91 4.66 -4.64
N PRO A 68 -8.66 5.02 -5.02
CA PRO A 68 -7.88 5.99 -4.26
C PRO A 68 -8.58 7.34 -4.16
N PRO A 69 -8.36 8.10 -3.06
CA PRO A 69 -9.00 9.40 -2.85
C PRO A 69 -8.67 10.41 -3.95
N THR A 70 -7.45 10.32 -4.51
CA THR A 70 -7.03 11.13 -5.66
C THR A 70 -7.06 10.23 -6.90
N PRO A 71 -7.92 10.53 -7.87
CA PRO A 71 -8.00 9.73 -9.09
C PRO A 71 -6.65 9.65 -9.79
N ARG A 72 -6.20 8.42 -10.08
CA ARG A 72 -5.03 8.15 -10.88
C ARG A 72 -5.50 7.70 -12.25
N TYR A 73 -4.94 8.29 -13.30
CA TYR A 73 -5.31 7.89 -14.64
C TYR A 73 -4.29 6.92 -15.21
N ILE A 74 -4.78 5.76 -15.64
CA ILE A 74 -3.96 4.70 -16.20
C ILE A 74 -3.82 4.95 -17.69
N ALA A 75 -2.58 5.18 -18.12
CA ALA A 75 -2.20 5.31 -19.51
C ALA A 75 -1.40 4.08 -19.96
N LYS A 76 -1.32 3.84 -21.25
CA LYS A 76 -0.53 2.73 -21.81
C LYS A 76 0.94 2.75 -21.35
N SER A 77 1.50 3.95 -21.18
CA SER A 77 2.91 4.13 -20.76
C SER A 77 3.19 3.77 -19.30
N ASN A 78 2.21 3.87 -18.41
CA ASN A 78 2.37 3.61 -16.98
C ASN A 78 1.60 2.37 -16.50
N ARG A 79 0.88 1.68 -17.38
CA ARG A 79 0.06 0.51 -17.07
C ARG A 79 0.84 -0.57 -16.31
N ILE A 80 2.09 -0.80 -16.68
CA ILE A 80 2.95 -1.81 -16.04
C ILE A 80 3.06 -1.63 -14.51
N ASN A 81 3.02 -0.37 -14.03
CA ASN A 81 3.09 -0.10 -12.59
C ASN A 81 1.81 -0.53 -11.89
N TYR A 82 0.66 -0.35 -12.54
CA TYR A 82 -0.65 -0.77 -12.00
C TYR A 82 -0.87 -2.27 -12.13
N ASP A 83 -0.41 -2.90 -13.23
CA ASP A 83 -0.41 -4.36 -13.36
C ASP A 83 0.42 -4.99 -12.23
N TYR A 84 1.59 -4.40 -11.92
CA TYR A 84 2.41 -4.82 -10.78
C TYR A 84 1.73 -4.58 -9.43
N GLN A 85 1.12 -3.42 -9.23
CA GLN A 85 0.33 -3.11 -8.03
C GLN A 85 -0.74 -4.18 -7.79
N LEU A 86 -1.53 -4.50 -8.82
CA LEU A 86 -2.58 -5.51 -8.72
C LEU A 86 -2.03 -6.92 -8.53
N TYR A 87 -0.88 -7.24 -9.13
CA TYR A 87 -0.20 -8.50 -8.90
C TYR A 87 0.17 -8.66 -7.42
N VAL A 88 0.84 -7.67 -6.82
CA VAL A 88 1.20 -7.70 -5.40
C VAL A 88 -0.06 -7.74 -4.52
N ALA A 89 -1.03 -6.86 -4.79
CA ALA A 89 -2.26 -6.80 -4.02
C ALA A 89 -2.98 -8.15 -3.92
N ASN A 90 -2.96 -8.93 -5.01
CA ASN A 90 -3.68 -10.20 -5.09
C ASN A 90 -2.83 -11.45 -4.75
N LEU A 91 -1.54 -11.33 -4.41
CA LEU A 91 -0.69 -12.50 -4.10
C LEU A 91 -1.28 -13.39 -3.00
N HIS A 92 -1.85 -12.77 -1.97
CA HIS A 92 -2.45 -13.46 -0.82
C HIS A 92 -3.79 -12.81 -0.42
N ALA A 93 -4.43 -12.10 -1.36
CA ALA A 93 -5.73 -11.51 -1.10
C ALA A 93 -6.81 -12.59 -1.06
N GLY A 94 -7.74 -12.42 -0.13
CA GLY A 94 -8.91 -13.25 0.01
C GLY A 94 -9.62 -12.95 1.33
N PRO A 95 -10.92 -12.71 1.31
CA PRO A 95 -11.83 -12.67 0.16
C PRO A 95 -11.78 -11.41 -0.70
N GLU A 96 -10.96 -10.43 -0.33
CA GLU A 96 -10.79 -9.19 -1.06
C GLU A 96 -10.24 -9.46 -2.46
N ARG A 97 -10.67 -8.64 -3.44
CA ARG A 97 -10.14 -8.67 -4.81
C ARG A 97 -9.81 -7.27 -5.26
N PHE A 98 -8.61 -7.10 -5.77
CA PHE A 98 -8.12 -5.85 -6.30
C PHE A 98 -8.08 -5.92 -7.82
N GLY A 99 -8.53 -4.87 -8.47
CA GLY A 99 -8.61 -4.84 -9.93
C GLY A 99 -8.79 -3.43 -10.46
N TYR A 100 -8.87 -3.33 -11.78
CA TYR A 100 -9.19 -2.08 -12.43
C TYR A 100 -10.68 -1.77 -12.32
N VAL A 101 -11.00 -0.51 -12.05
CA VAL A 101 -12.37 0.00 -12.03
C VAL A 101 -12.45 1.26 -12.88
N ARG A 102 -13.66 1.64 -13.31
CA ARG A 102 -13.88 2.91 -14.00
C ARG A 102 -13.76 4.06 -12.99
N ALA A 103 -12.98 5.08 -13.35
CA ALA A 103 -12.87 6.27 -12.51
C ALA A 103 -14.22 6.99 -12.43
N GLY A 104 -14.66 7.28 -11.19
CA GLY A 104 -15.96 7.89 -10.94
C GLY A 104 -17.14 6.91 -10.84
N ASP A 105 -16.88 5.59 -10.99
CA ASP A 105 -17.88 4.56 -10.74
C ASP A 105 -17.78 4.10 -9.27
N ASN A 106 -18.83 4.32 -8.51
CA ASN A 106 -18.91 3.93 -7.10
C ASN A 106 -19.27 2.44 -6.89
N SER A 107 -19.49 1.69 -7.97
CA SER A 107 -19.88 0.27 -7.87
C SER A 107 -18.74 -0.64 -7.46
N ASN A 108 -17.48 -0.17 -7.53
CA ASN A 108 -16.26 -0.98 -7.37
C ASN A 108 -16.23 -2.22 -8.29
N SER A 109 -16.96 -2.18 -9.40
CA SER A 109 -17.02 -3.29 -10.35
C SER A 109 -15.71 -3.42 -11.11
N ILE A 110 -15.01 -4.54 -10.90
CA ILE A 110 -13.76 -4.84 -11.59
C ILE A 110 -14.02 -5.03 -13.08
N VAL A 111 -13.23 -4.35 -13.91
CA VAL A 111 -13.35 -4.38 -15.36
C VAL A 111 -12.12 -5.03 -16.01
N ASN A 112 -12.33 -5.71 -17.12
CA ASN A 112 -11.22 -6.14 -17.96
C ASN A 112 -10.68 -4.94 -18.75
N ILE A 113 -9.51 -4.43 -18.34
CA ILE A 113 -8.92 -3.22 -18.90
C ILE A 113 -8.56 -3.38 -20.39
N GLU A 114 -8.20 -4.57 -20.84
CA GLU A 114 -7.83 -4.83 -22.24
C GLU A 114 -9.01 -4.62 -23.18
N LEU A 115 -10.16 -5.21 -22.84
CA LEU A 115 -11.41 -5.01 -23.59
C LEU A 115 -11.88 -3.56 -23.53
N SER A 116 -11.64 -2.90 -22.41
CA SER A 116 -12.01 -1.52 -22.18
C SER A 116 -11.12 -0.55 -22.97
N MET A 117 -9.80 -0.80 -23.04
CA MET A 117 -8.87 0.01 -23.86
C MET A 117 -9.13 -0.13 -25.36
N LEU A 118 -9.63 -1.28 -25.83
CA LEU A 118 -10.09 -1.41 -27.20
C LEU A 118 -11.29 -0.49 -27.51
N LYS A 119 -12.20 -0.34 -26.54
CA LYS A 119 -13.33 0.61 -26.65
C LYS A 119 -12.85 2.06 -26.58
N ASP A 120 -11.82 2.37 -25.79
CA ASP A 120 -11.21 3.71 -25.72
C ASP A 120 -10.61 4.14 -27.06
N PHE A 121 -10.01 3.20 -27.80
CA PHE A 121 -9.52 3.45 -29.15
C PHE A 121 -10.63 3.94 -30.10
N PHE A 122 -11.87 3.52 -29.87
CA PHE A 122 -13.05 3.96 -30.63
C PHE A 122 -13.79 5.15 -29.99
N GLY A 123 -13.21 5.83 -28.99
CA GLY A 123 -13.78 7.01 -28.36
C GLY A 123 -14.92 6.74 -27.38
N THR A 124 -15.17 5.49 -27.02
CA THR A 124 -16.25 5.08 -26.10
C THR A 124 -15.75 4.64 -24.72
N GLY A 125 -14.44 4.71 -24.49
CA GLY A 125 -13.81 4.25 -23.25
C GLY A 125 -13.81 5.28 -22.15
N GLY A 126 -13.73 4.79 -20.90
CA GLY A 126 -13.65 5.59 -19.69
C GLY A 126 -12.22 5.66 -19.15
N LYS A 127 -11.99 6.59 -18.23
CA LYS A 127 -10.77 6.62 -17.42
C LYS A 127 -10.84 5.50 -16.39
N TYR A 128 -9.70 4.89 -16.09
CA TYR A 128 -9.60 3.77 -15.16
C TYR A 128 -8.70 4.13 -13.99
N THR A 129 -8.92 3.47 -12.87
CA THR A 129 -8.06 3.46 -11.69
C THR A 129 -8.04 2.05 -11.11
N THR A 130 -7.25 1.82 -10.07
CA THR A 130 -7.20 0.56 -9.33
C THR A 130 -8.04 0.64 -8.07
N LEU A 131 -8.53 -0.49 -7.58
CA LEU A 131 -9.01 -0.61 -6.22
C LEU A 131 -7.82 -0.66 -5.26
N GLU A 132 -7.96 -0.02 -4.12
CA GLU A 132 -6.97 0.05 -3.04
C GLU A 132 -7.66 -0.27 -1.69
N TRP A 133 -6.87 -0.58 -0.67
CA TRP A 133 -7.35 -0.78 0.68
C TRP A 133 -7.23 0.52 1.47
N MET A 134 -8.34 0.99 2.00
CA MET A 134 -8.44 2.23 2.76
C MET A 134 -8.54 1.90 4.24
N PHE A 135 -7.52 2.24 5.03
CA PHE A 135 -7.50 2.07 6.48
C PHE A 135 -6.92 3.31 7.17
N GLY A 136 -7.54 3.77 8.25
CA GLY A 136 -7.06 4.93 9.00
C GLY A 136 -6.91 6.22 8.18
N GLY A 137 -7.71 6.38 7.10
CA GLY A 137 -7.60 7.52 6.18
C GLY A 137 -6.40 7.45 5.23
N VAL A 138 -5.69 6.31 5.19
CA VAL A 138 -4.55 6.05 4.31
C VAL A 138 -4.91 4.98 3.30
N ALA A 139 -4.43 5.15 2.06
CA ALA A 139 -4.57 4.16 1.01
C ALA A 139 -3.35 3.23 0.98
N PHE A 140 -3.61 1.95 0.76
CA PHE A 140 -2.62 0.89 0.54
C PHE A 140 -2.97 0.19 -0.77
N ASP A 141 -2.00 -0.28 -1.50
CA ASP A 141 -2.22 -0.94 -2.79
C ASP A 141 -3.01 -2.24 -2.65
N GLY A 142 -2.94 -2.91 -1.48
CA GLY A 142 -3.70 -4.12 -1.19
C GLY A 142 -3.76 -4.49 0.28
N PHE A 143 -4.52 -5.55 0.58
CA PHE A 143 -4.64 -6.14 1.91
C PHE A 143 -4.72 -7.66 1.81
N TRP A 144 -3.94 -8.34 2.63
CA TRP A 144 -3.90 -9.79 2.77
C TRP A 144 -4.49 -10.17 4.13
N ARG A 145 -5.76 -10.49 4.13
CA ARG A 145 -6.51 -10.78 5.36
C ARG A 145 -5.88 -11.90 6.16
N SER A 146 -5.53 -13.03 5.52
CA SER A 146 -4.93 -14.20 6.17
C SER A 146 -3.58 -13.93 6.84
N ARG A 147 -2.94 -12.80 6.53
CA ARG A 147 -1.64 -12.40 7.08
C ARG A 147 -1.70 -11.13 7.90
N CYS A 148 -2.89 -10.56 8.06
CA CYS A 148 -3.08 -9.22 8.64
C CYS A 148 -2.10 -8.18 8.08
N THR A 149 -1.89 -8.17 6.76
CA THR A 149 -0.84 -7.39 6.12
C THR A 149 -1.44 -6.44 5.07
N VAL A 150 -1.14 -5.16 5.18
CA VAL A 150 -1.33 -4.20 4.09
C VAL A 150 -0.06 -4.08 3.25
N VAL A 151 -0.23 -3.89 1.95
CA VAL A 151 0.90 -3.88 1.01
C VAL A 151 0.95 -2.60 0.19
N GLU A 152 2.17 -2.18 -0.13
CA GLU A 152 2.50 -1.10 -1.06
C GLU A 152 3.39 -1.66 -2.17
N ALA A 153 3.18 -1.25 -3.41
CA ALA A 153 3.89 -1.77 -4.57
C ALA A 153 4.60 -0.65 -5.34
N LYS A 154 5.89 -0.81 -5.56
CA LYS A 154 6.72 0.08 -6.37
C LYS A 154 7.07 -0.64 -7.67
N GLY A 155 6.34 -0.33 -8.73
CA GLY A 155 6.46 -0.96 -10.03
C GLY A 155 7.78 -0.65 -10.74
N ARG A 156 7.73 -0.32 -12.02
CA ARG A 156 8.90 -0.11 -12.87
C ARG A 156 9.62 1.22 -12.57
N PHE A 157 10.33 1.26 -11.44
CA PHE A 157 11.14 2.42 -11.02
C PHE A 157 12.64 2.22 -11.20
N GLY A 158 13.13 0.98 -11.40
CA GLY A 158 14.55 0.67 -11.46
C GLY A 158 15.33 1.44 -12.52
N HIS A 159 14.67 1.89 -13.60
CA HIS A 159 15.33 2.68 -14.63
C HIS A 159 15.73 4.10 -14.19
N PHE A 160 15.21 4.60 -13.07
CA PHE A 160 15.60 5.89 -12.48
C PHE A 160 16.88 5.82 -11.65
N PHE A 161 17.26 4.62 -11.20
CA PHE A 161 18.35 4.40 -10.27
C PHE A 161 19.47 3.58 -10.91
N ASP A 162 20.69 3.77 -10.42
CA ASP A 162 21.83 2.91 -10.73
C ASP A 162 21.82 1.64 -9.85
N GLU A 163 22.89 0.85 -9.93
CA GLU A 163 23.05 -0.41 -9.18
C GLU A 163 23.21 -0.20 -7.66
N ASN A 164 23.63 0.99 -7.24
CA ASN A 164 23.75 1.37 -5.85
C ASN A 164 22.46 1.94 -5.29
N GLY A 165 21.46 2.19 -6.13
CA GLY A 165 20.19 2.82 -5.76
C GLY A 165 20.24 4.35 -5.77
N ASP A 166 21.30 4.94 -6.31
CA ASP A 166 21.42 6.39 -6.47
C ASP A 166 20.66 6.85 -7.71
N GLY A 167 20.05 8.04 -7.66
CA GLY A 167 19.33 8.59 -8.79
C GLY A 167 20.25 8.92 -9.97
N LYS A 168 19.96 8.37 -11.14
CA LYS A 168 20.74 8.64 -12.37
C LYS A 168 20.76 10.10 -12.78
N LYS A 169 19.83 10.89 -12.26
CA LYS A 169 19.77 12.35 -12.40
C LYS A 169 19.29 12.94 -11.09
N ARG A 170 19.81 14.11 -10.73
CA ARG A 170 19.54 14.79 -9.45
C ARG A 170 18.05 14.87 -9.06
N PHE A 171 17.17 15.13 -10.00
CA PHE A 171 15.73 15.20 -9.70
C PHE A 171 15.10 13.83 -9.36
N MET A 172 15.80 12.72 -9.63
CA MET A 172 15.33 11.37 -9.31
C MET A 172 15.61 11.02 -7.83
N ASP A 173 16.49 11.76 -7.16
CA ASP A 173 16.79 11.60 -5.73
C ASP A 173 15.56 11.95 -4.85
N ASP A 174 14.63 12.76 -5.37
CA ASP A 174 13.38 13.10 -4.67
C ASP A 174 12.39 11.94 -4.62
N ILE A 175 12.52 10.93 -5.51
CA ILE A 175 11.59 9.79 -5.57
C ILE A 175 11.63 8.96 -4.28
N PRO A 176 12.79 8.50 -3.79
CA PRO A 176 12.86 7.75 -2.54
C PRO A 176 12.46 8.58 -1.32
N VAL A 177 12.68 9.90 -1.33
CA VAL A 177 12.21 10.81 -0.28
C VAL A 177 10.68 10.79 -0.16
N GLN A 178 9.97 10.83 -1.29
CA GLN A 178 8.51 10.72 -1.32
C GLN A 178 8.05 9.33 -0.85
N TRP A 179 8.81 8.28 -1.14
CA TRP A 179 8.51 6.94 -0.65
C TRP A 179 8.59 6.87 0.87
N VAL A 180 9.65 7.45 1.47
CA VAL A 180 9.79 7.50 2.94
C VAL A 180 8.66 8.29 3.60
N GLN A 181 8.21 9.39 2.99
CA GLN A 181 7.05 10.14 3.49
C GLN A 181 5.77 9.27 3.47
N SER A 182 5.54 8.55 2.37
CA SER A 182 4.40 7.62 2.25
C SER A 182 4.52 6.47 3.25
N PHE A 183 5.70 5.86 3.35
CA PHE A 183 6.00 4.80 4.31
C PHE A 183 5.73 5.25 5.75
N THR A 184 6.23 6.41 6.15
CA THR A 184 6.04 6.95 7.50
C THR A 184 4.55 7.12 7.82
N LYS A 185 3.79 7.66 6.87
CA LYS A 185 2.34 7.82 7.00
C LYS A 185 1.62 6.47 7.11
N GLN A 186 1.97 5.51 6.28
CA GLN A 186 1.40 4.17 6.29
C GLN A 186 1.74 3.44 7.57
N ARG A 187 3.02 3.46 7.99
CA ARG A 187 3.49 2.83 9.21
C ARG A 187 2.78 3.38 10.46
N SER A 188 2.55 4.70 10.52
CA SER A 188 1.90 5.33 11.69
C SER A 188 0.48 4.82 11.93
N VAL A 189 -0.28 4.50 10.87
CA VAL A 189 -1.63 3.94 11.02
C VAL A 189 -1.63 2.43 11.24
N VAL A 190 -0.63 1.72 10.74
CA VAL A 190 -0.50 0.27 10.99
C VAL A 190 -0.04 0.01 12.41
N GLN A 191 0.85 0.83 12.98
CA GLN A 191 1.33 0.68 14.36
C GLN A 191 0.23 0.73 15.43
N VAL A 192 -0.93 1.35 15.14
CA VAL A 192 -2.06 1.33 16.09
C VAL A 192 -2.75 -0.04 16.14
N THR A 193 -2.38 -0.96 15.27
CA THR A 193 -2.90 -2.33 15.20
C THR A 193 -1.90 -3.36 15.70
N ASP A 194 -0.76 -2.92 16.31
CA ASP A 194 0.23 -3.82 16.91
C ASP A 194 -0.42 -4.72 17.98
N PRO A 195 0.03 -5.98 18.11
CA PRO A 195 1.17 -6.60 17.39
C PRO A 195 0.81 -7.25 16.04
N ASP A 196 -0.45 -7.34 15.63
CA ASP A 196 -0.91 -8.22 14.55
C ASP A 196 -0.80 -7.58 13.18
N GLY A 197 -1.03 -6.26 13.09
CA GLY A 197 -1.00 -5.54 11.82
C GLY A 197 0.41 -5.40 11.25
N ARG A 198 0.57 -5.75 9.98
CA ARG A 198 1.85 -5.70 9.25
C ARG A 198 1.77 -4.80 8.03
N LEU A 199 2.91 -4.24 7.65
CA LEU A 199 3.10 -3.46 6.43
C LEU A 199 4.26 -4.06 5.63
N GLU A 200 4.01 -4.33 4.35
CA GLU A 200 5.07 -4.73 3.42
C GLU A 200 5.13 -3.79 2.21
N TRP A 201 6.36 -3.47 1.81
CA TRP A 201 6.66 -2.67 0.63
C TRP A 201 7.37 -3.52 -0.41
N HIS A 202 6.70 -3.73 -1.54
CA HIS A 202 7.17 -4.60 -2.62
C HIS A 202 7.77 -3.76 -3.74
N PHE A 203 8.98 -4.11 -4.15
CA PHE A 203 9.69 -3.47 -5.24
C PHE A 203 9.84 -4.45 -6.41
N MET A 204 9.47 -4.00 -7.60
CA MET A 204 9.59 -4.80 -8.82
C MET A 204 11.04 -4.98 -9.25
N ASP A 205 11.86 -3.93 -9.09
CA ASP A 205 13.24 -3.85 -9.58
C ASP A 205 14.24 -3.78 -8.45
N VAL A 206 15.39 -4.43 -8.60
CA VAL A 206 16.47 -4.45 -7.59
C VAL A 206 17.02 -3.05 -7.29
N ASN A 207 17.19 -2.21 -8.32
CA ASN A 207 17.71 -0.85 -8.14
C ASN A 207 16.72 0.03 -7.36
N ALA A 208 15.42 -0.11 -7.60
CA ALA A 208 14.38 0.57 -6.83
C ALA A 208 14.33 0.06 -5.37
N TYR A 209 14.48 -1.25 -5.17
CA TYR A 209 14.59 -1.85 -3.84
C TYR A 209 15.77 -1.27 -3.06
N GLN A 210 16.96 -1.19 -3.70
CA GLN A 210 18.13 -0.62 -3.07
C GLN A 210 17.94 0.87 -2.75
N ALA A 211 17.37 1.65 -3.66
CA ALA A 211 17.05 3.06 -3.44
C ALA A 211 16.09 3.26 -2.26
N GLY A 212 15.08 2.42 -2.13
CA GLY A 212 14.15 2.45 -0.99
C GLY A 212 14.84 2.17 0.34
N LYS A 213 15.71 1.17 0.40
CA LYS A 213 16.50 0.84 1.59
C LYS A 213 17.46 1.97 1.97
N ASN A 214 18.19 2.51 0.99
CA ASN A 214 19.12 3.63 1.22
C ASN A 214 18.41 4.87 1.76
N ALA A 215 17.17 5.10 1.34
CA ALA A 215 16.36 6.22 1.82
C ALA A 215 15.79 6.00 3.22
N GLY A 216 15.79 4.77 3.75
CA GLY A 216 15.36 4.47 5.11
C GLY A 216 14.11 3.61 5.23
N ILE A 217 13.65 2.95 4.16
CA ILE A 217 12.63 1.91 4.28
C ILE A 217 13.30 0.67 4.91
N PRO A 218 12.83 0.21 6.09
CA PRO A 218 13.45 -0.88 6.82
C PRO A 218 13.45 -2.20 6.04
N GLU A 219 14.51 -2.98 6.19
CA GLU A 219 14.67 -4.25 5.47
C GLU A 219 13.59 -5.28 5.82
N GLU A 220 13.13 -5.26 7.06
CA GLU A 220 12.04 -6.12 7.52
C GLU A 220 10.69 -5.82 6.88
N VAL A 221 10.54 -4.63 6.28
CA VAL A 221 9.34 -4.20 5.54
C VAL A 221 9.54 -4.33 4.04
N ALA A 222 10.75 -4.07 3.53
CA ALA A 222 11.05 -4.06 2.11
C ALA A 222 11.13 -5.49 1.55
N ARG A 223 10.52 -5.71 0.38
CA ARG A 223 10.53 -6.99 -0.35
C ARG A 223 10.91 -6.76 -1.80
N LEU A 224 11.88 -7.48 -2.30
CA LEU A 224 12.11 -7.58 -3.74
C LEU A 224 11.18 -8.65 -4.32
N THR A 225 10.24 -8.24 -5.18
CA THR A 225 9.22 -9.12 -5.75
C THR A 225 9.19 -8.93 -7.26
N PRO A 226 10.06 -9.63 -8.01
CA PRO A 226 10.13 -9.49 -9.45
C PRO A 226 8.81 -9.86 -10.14
N PHE A 227 8.46 -9.12 -11.18
CA PHE A 227 7.25 -9.32 -11.95
C PHE A 227 7.60 -9.66 -13.41
N ALA A 228 7.23 -10.86 -13.85
CA ALA A 228 7.41 -11.25 -15.24
C ALA A 228 6.35 -10.59 -16.11
N ILE A 229 6.76 -9.68 -16.99
CA ILE A 229 5.88 -9.04 -17.97
C ILE A 229 5.30 -10.14 -18.87
N GLY A 230 3.99 -10.39 -18.75
CA GLY A 230 3.28 -11.42 -19.52
C GLY A 230 2.50 -12.44 -18.69
N ARG A 231 2.61 -12.43 -17.38
CA ARG A 231 1.68 -13.13 -16.48
C ARG A 231 0.60 -12.16 -16.01
N ILE A 232 -0.37 -11.91 -16.86
CA ILE A 232 -1.65 -11.35 -16.42
C ILE A 232 -2.48 -12.55 -15.95
N LEU A 233 -2.86 -12.51 -14.68
CA LEU A 233 -3.77 -13.48 -14.07
C LEU A 233 -5.17 -13.32 -14.62
#